data_22d6e1f19b9d9ced553733fcf42fb60e
#
_entry.id   22d6e1f19b9d9ced553733fcf42fb60e
#
_cell.length_a   1.000
_cell.length_b   1.000
_cell.length_c   1.000
_cell.angle_alpha   90.00
_cell.angle_beta   90.00
_cell.angle_gamma   90.00
#
_symmetry.space_group_name_H-M   'P 1'
#
loop_
_entity.id
_entity.type
_entity.pdbx_description
1 polymer ?
#
loop_
_entity_poly.entity_id
_entity_poly.type
_entity_poly.pdbx_seq_one_letter_code
_entity_poly.pdbx_strand_id
1 'polypeptide(L)'
;MRQKKRGERRVKRSIDETQTMEITLEKRIPTTRYRPDHQTGLTAQQVQEHRMHGWTNQPVDPPSKTTKEIIQENVFTYFNLIFLVLAVLLCLVGSFRDLTFLPVIVLNTLIGIIQETRAKKVLDNLTMLNAPHAMVIRDGKKSQINAEDLVVDDIVIFEAGNQVCADAEVCAGEVQVNESLLTGESDEITKRKGDQLMSGSFIVSGQCHARLDKVGADSYISRLTLEAKAMQNTEQSEMIRSLDKLVKWVGVAIIPIGIIRSEERR
;
A
#
# COMPACT_ATOMS: atom_id res chain seq x y z
N MET A 1 -27.10 3.85 20.94
CA MET A 1 -26.33 5.08 20.68
C MET A 1 -24.85 4.85 20.28
N ARG A 2 -24.14 3.87 20.84
CA ARG A 2 -22.71 3.54 20.53
C ARG A 2 -22.48 2.95 19.13
N GLN A 3 -23.42 2.21 18.56
CA GLN A 3 -23.29 1.63 17.21
C GLN A 3 -23.31 2.70 16.09
N LYS A 4 -24.10 3.76 16.26
CA LYS A 4 -24.20 4.86 15.30
C LYS A 4 -22.88 5.64 15.20
N LYS A 5 -22.21 5.93 16.32
CA LYS A 5 -20.90 6.61 16.36
C LYS A 5 -19.76 5.77 15.77
N ARG A 6 -19.87 4.44 15.76
CA ARG A 6 -18.85 3.55 15.19
C ARG A 6 -19.01 3.42 13.68
N GLY A 7 -20.24 3.43 13.18
CA GLY A 7 -20.55 3.56 11.74
C GLY A 7 -20.06 4.90 11.19
N GLU A 8 -20.31 5.99 11.92
CA GLU A 8 -19.86 7.33 11.52
C GLU A 8 -18.33 7.48 11.50
N ARG A 9 -17.59 6.84 12.42
CA ARG A 9 -16.12 6.81 12.38
C ARG A 9 -15.56 5.97 11.23
N ARG A 10 -16.25 4.90 10.83
CA ARG A 10 -15.87 4.05 9.71
C ARG A 10 -16.11 4.75 8.37
N VAL A 11 -17.27 5.38 8.22
CA VAL A 11 -17.59 6.20 7.05
C VAL A 11 -16.61 7.37 6.95
N LYS A 12 -16.26 8.00 8.07
CA LYS A 12 -15.29 9.09 8.11
C LYS A 12 -13.87 8.64 7.73
N ARG A 13 -13.46 7.43 8.09
CA ARG A 13 -12.14 6.86 7.73
C ARG A 13 -12.10 6.44 6.25
N SER A 14 -13.15 5.85 5.74
CA SER A 14 -13.31 5.57 4.30
C SER A 14 -13.37 6.87 3.48
N ILE A 15 -14.01 7.91 3.98
CA ILE A 15 -14.03 9.24 3.36
C ILE A 15 -12.64 9.88 3.43
N ASP A 16 -11.89 9.75 4.53
CA ASP A 16 -10.51 10.24 4.67
C ASP A 16 -9.55 9.51 3.69
N GLU A 17 -9.69 8.20 3.51
CA GLU A 17 -8.87 7.42 2.57
C GLU A 17 -9.23 7.76 1.10
N THR A 18 -10.51 7.95 0.80
CA THR A 18 -10.98 8.44 -0.51
C THR A 18 -10.54 9.89 -0.75
N GLN A 19 -10.58 10.74 0.26
CA GLN A 19 -10.06 12.11 0.20
C GLN A 19 -8.54 12.14 0.06
N THR A 20 -7.81 11.22 0.68
CA THR A 20 -6.35 11.12 0.51
C THR A 20 -6.01 10.70 -0.92
N MET A 21 -6.82 9.83 -1.53
CA MET A 21 -6.68 9.43 -2.92
C MET A 21 -7.04 10.57 -3.88
N GLU A 22 -8.14 11.28 -3.63
CA GLU A 22 -8.51 12.49 -4.37
C GLU A 22 -7.45 13.59 -4.20
N ILE A 23 -6.90 13.81 -3.00
CA ILE A 23 -5.82 14.77 -2.74
C ILE A 23 -4.53 14.37 -3.47
N THR A 24 -4.25 13.07 -3.64
CA THR A 24 -3.08 12.60 -4.39
C THR A 24 -3.29 12.81 -5.90
N LEU A 25 -4.51 12.63 -6.39
CA LEU A 25 -4.88 12.92 -7.77
C LEU A 25 -5.01 14.44 -8.04
N GLU A 26 -5.56 15.21 -7.09
CA GLU A 26 -5.65 16.68 -7.18
C GLU A 26 -4.29 17.39 -7.14
N LYS A 27 -3.25 16.76 -6.59
CA LYS A 27 -1.88 17.32 -6.58
C LYS A 27 -1.19 17.29 -7.94
N ARG A 28 -1.76 16.59 -8.93
CA ARG A 28 -1.19 16.57 -10.27
C ARG A 28 -1.58 17.83 -11.02
N ILE A 29 -0.59 18.60 -11.39
CA ILE A 29 -0.79 19.76 -12.25
C ILE A 29 -1.01 19.25 -13.68
N PRO A 30 -2.05 19.72 -14.40
CA PRO A 30 -2.23 19.38 -15.79
C PRO A 30 -0.92 19.66 -16.57
N THR A 31 -0.45 18.68 -17.29
CA THR A 31 0.77 18.80 -18.09
C THR A 31 0.49 18.57 -19.55
N THR A 32 1.35 19.11 -20.41
CA THR A 32 1.28 18.88 -21.84
C THR A 32 1.67 17.42 -22.13
N ARG A 33 0.82 16.69 -22.86
CA ARG A 33 1.14 15.34 -23.32
C ARG A 33 2.04 15.43 -24.54
N TYR A 34 3.16 14.69 -24.47
CA TYR A 34 4.13 14.62 -25.53
C TYR A 34 3.93 13.34 -26.35
N ARG A 35 4.26 13.42 -27.64
CA ARG A 35 4.30 12.26 -28.55
C ARG A 35 5.70 12.13 -29.13
N PRO A 36 6.68 11.74 -28.32
CA PRO A 36 8.04 11.59 -28.78
C PRO A 36 8.14 10.48 -29.82
N ASP A 37 9.10 10.61 -30.74
CA ASP A 37 9.43 9.52 -31.64
C ASP A 37 10.03 8.34 -30.83
N HIS A 38 9.67 7.12 -31.23
CA HIS A 38 10.10 5.89 -30.57
C HIS A 38 11.63 5.66 -30.59
N GLN A 39 12.38 6.41 -31.40
CA GLN A 39 13.85 6.34 -31.48
C GLN A 39 14.53 7.39 -30.59
N THR A 40 13.93 8.55 -30.38
CA THR A 40 14.53 9.65 -29.64
C THR A 40 14.03 9.75 -28.22
N GLY A 41 12.77 9.40 -27.98
CA GLY A 41 12.15 9.51 -26.66
C GLY A 41 11.98 10.95 -26.19
N LEU A 42 11.69 11.12 -24.90
CA LEU A 42 11.58 12.43 -24.24
C LEU A 42 12.93 13.09 -24.05
N THR A 43 12.96 14.42 -24.10
CA THR A 43 14.13 15.22 -23.69
C THR A 43 14.23 15.31 -22.17
N ALA A 44 15.44 15.56 -21.66
CA ALA A 44 15.67 15.74 -20.22
C ALA A 44 14.78 16.84 -19.60
N GLN A 45 14.52 17.92 -20.35
CA GLN A 45 13.64 19.01 -19.92
C GLN A 45 12.18 18.55 -19.78
N GLN A 46 11.66 17.79 -20.74
CA GLN A 46 10.30 17.23 -20.68
C GLN A 46 10.12 16.25 -19.53
N VAL A 47 11.13 15.39 -19.29
CA VAL A 47 11.14 14.48 -18.15
C VAL A 47 11.08 15.24 -16.82
N GLN A 48 11.87 16.32 -16.70
CA GLN A 48 11.88 17.15 -15.49
C GLN A 48 10.53 17.85 -15.28
N GLU A 49 9.90 18.33 -16.32
CA GLU A 49 8.56 18.92 -16.28
C GLU A 49 7.53 17.92 -15.77
N HIS A 50 7.48 16.70 -16.32
CA HIS A 50 6.58 15.65 -15.84
C HIS A 50 6.82 15.29 -14.39
N ARG A 51 8.09 15.21 -13.94
CA ARG A 51 8.44 14.97 -12.53
C ARG A 51 7.94 16.07 -11.62
N MET A 52 8.13 17.33 -11.97
CA MET A 52 7.64 18.47 -11.17
C MET A 52 6.13 18.50 -11.06
N HIS A 53 5.42 18.06 -12.08
CA HIS A 53 3.96 18.00 -12.10
C HIS A 53 3.38 16.72 -11.48
N GLY A 54 4.22 15.80 -10.96
CA GLY A 54 3.80 14.58 -10.27
C GLY A 54 3.36 13.43 -11.20
N TRP A 55 3.73 13.48 -12.49
CA TRP A 55 3.42 12.44 -13.48
C TRP A 55 4.49 11.34 -13.53
N THR A 56 4.79 10.79 -12.35
CA THR A 56 5.77 9.71 -12.15
C THR A 56 5.08 8.39 -11.85
N ASN A 57 5.76 7.27 -12.13
CA ASN A 57 5.24 5.93 -11.88
C ASN A 57 5.52 5.46 -10.45
N GLN A 58 5.35 6.36 -9.47
CA GLN A 58 5.51 5.98 -8.07
C GLN A 58 4.34 5.08 -7.61
N PRO A 59 4.62 4.01 -6.85
CA PRO A 59 3.59 3.14 -6.31
C PRO A 59 2.67 3.93 -5.37
N VAL A 60 1.37 3.67 -5.46
CA VAL A 60 0.33 4.34 -4.65
C VAL A 60 0.44 3.98 -3.18
N ASP A 61 0.91 2.76 -2.91
CA ASP A 61 1.11 2.24 -1.57
C ASP A 61 2.56 1.77 -1.40
N PRO A 62 3.27 2.28 -0.40
CA PRO A 62 4.56 1.72 -0.06
C PRO A 62 4.37 0.26 0.36
N PRO A 63 5.25 -0.66 -0.09
CA PRO A 63 5.13 -2.09 0.19
C PRO A 63 5.27 -2.44 1.68
N SER A 64 5.66 -1.48 2.51
CA SER A 64 5.86 -1.69 3.94
C SER A 64 5.33 -0.51 4.78
N LYS A 65 4.82 -0.83 5.99
CA LYS A 65 4.37 0.17 6.95
C LYS A 65 5.48 1.18 7.29
N THR A 66 5.11 2.41 7.57
CA THR A 66 6.06 3.42 8.06
C THR A 66 6.51 3.10 9.49
N THR A 67 7.71 3.52 9.88
CA THR A 67 8.20 3.33 11.26
C THR A 67 7.27 3.97 12.30
N LYS A 68 6.61 5.08 11.94
CA LYS A 68 5.63 5.76 12.79
C LYS A 68 4.38 4.92 13.00
N GLU A 69 3.87 4.26 11.96
CA GLU A 69 2.73 3.35 12.05
C GLU A 69 3.07 2.14 12.93
N ILE A 70 4.25 1.55 12.77
CA ILE A 70 4.74 0.44 13.59
C ILE A 70 4.71 0.82 15.08
N ILE A 71 5.27 1.98 15.43
CA ILE A 71 5.29 2.46 16.82
C ILE A 71 3.86 2.69 17.31
N GLN A 72 3.02 3.34 16.52
CA GLN A 72 1.65 3.66 16.90
C GLN A 72 0.80 2.41 17.13
N GLU A 73 0.91 1.41 16.25
CA GLU A 73 0.18 0.15 16.36
C GLU A 73 0.63 -0.68 17.56
N ASN A 74 1.92 -0.69 17.89
CA ASN A 74 2.45 -1.43 19.05
C ASN A 74 2.17 -0.74 20.37
N VAL A 75 2.17 0.59 20.43
CA VAL A 75 1.92 1.37 21.66
C VAL A 75 0.41 1.45 21.95
N PHE A 76 -0.42 1.80 20.96
CA PHE A 76 -1.86 2.02 21.15
C PHE A 76 -2.69 0.74 20.93
N THR A 77 -2.19 -0.39 21.42
CA THR A 77 -2.95 -1.64 21.44
C THR A 77 -4.08 -1.55 22.46
N TYR A 78 -5.22 -2.17 22.17
CA TYR A 78 -6.33 -2.28 23.14
C TYR A 78 -5.87 -2.83 24.50
N PHE A 79 -4.95 -3.77 24.48
CA PHE A 79 -4.35 -4.39 25.67
C PHE A 79 -3.55 -3.37 26.49
N ASN A 80 -2.66 -2.62 25.86
CA ASN A 80 -1.87 -1.58 26.52
C ASN A 80 -2.77 -0.48 27.13
N LEU A 81 -3.88 -0.14 26.46
CA LEU A 81 -4.84 0.83 26.97
C LEU A 81 -5.52 0.36 28.25
N ILE A 82 -5.92 -0.92 28.33
CA ILE A 82 -6.52 -1.50 29.54
C ILE A 82 -5.52 -1.44 30.72
N PHE A 83 -4.28 -1.84 30.48
CA PHE A 83 -3.25 -1.81 31.52
C PHE A 83 -2.87 -0.39 31.94
N LEU A 84 -2.92 0.57 31.03
CA LEU A 84 -2.72 1.98 31.35
C LEU A 84 -3.83 2.48 32.30
N VAL A 85 -5.09 2.16 32.01
CA VAL A 85 -6.23 2.51 32.89
C VAL A 85 -6.08 1.84 34.24
N LEU A 86 -5.70 0.55 34.28
CA LEU A 86 -5.46 -0.18 35.51
C LEU A 86 -4.34 0.45 36.34
N ALA A 87 -3.23 0.81 35.70
CA ALA A 87 -2.10 1.48 36.36
C ALA A 87 -2.52 2.83 36.98
N VAL A 88 -3.31 3.63 36.29
CA VAL A 88 -3.84 4.90 36.79
C VAL A 88 -4.74 4.65 38.01
N LEU A 89 -5.63 3.65 37.99
CA LEU A 89 -6.49 3.28 39.09
C LEU A 89 -5.69 2.83 40.34
N LEU A 90 -4.64 2.00 40.12
CA LEU A 90 -3.77 1.56 41.22
C LEU A 90 -2.97 2.72 41.84
N CYS A 91 -2.52 3.68 41.04
CA CYS A 91 -1.89 4.91 41.51
C CYS A 91 -2.84 5.75 42.36
N LEU A 92 -4.11 5.88 41.98
CA LEU A 92 -5.12 6.64 42.72
C LEU A 92 -5.45 5.98 44.07
N VAL A 93 -5.38 4.65 44.14
CA VAL A 93 -5.59 3.88 45.41
C VAL A 93 -4.32 3.83 46.27
N GLY A 94 -3.15 4.29 45.73
CA GLY A 94 -1.87 4.27 46.45
C GLY A 94 -1.17 2.91 46.48
N SER A 95 -1.63 1.92 45.73
CA SER A 95 -1.04 0.57 45.65
C SER A 95 0.11 0.47 44.66
N PHE A 96 1.22 1.16 44.95
CA PHE A 96 2.40 1.16 44.08
C PHE A 96 3.09 -0.21 43.93
N ARG A 97 2.90 -1.11 44.92
CA ARG A 97 3.44 -2.47 44.89
C ARG A 97 2.86 -3.31 43.76
N ASP A 98 1.64 -3.04 43.35
CA ASP A 98 0.92 -3.81 42.33
C ASP A 98 1.27 -3.36 40.88
N LEU A 99 2.08 -2.31 40.73
CA LEU A 99 2.54 -1.81 39.40
C LEU A 99 3.69 -2.64 38.81
N THR A 100 4.04 -3.78 39.39
CA THR A 100 5.12 -4.67 38.90
C THR A 100 4.89 -5.20 37.50
N PHE A 101 3.67 -5.14 36.99
CA PHE A 101 3.35 -5.51 35.58
C PHE A 101 3.77 -4.45 34.56
N LEU A 102 3.94 -3.18 34.95
CA LEU A 102 4.30 -2.11 34.00
C LEU A 102 5.62 -2.34 33.26
N PRO A 103 6.73 -2.70 33.94
CA PRO A 103 7.97 -3.02 33.25
C PRO A 103 7.82 -4.13 32.21
N VAL A 104 6.99 -5.14 32.49
CA VAL A 104 6.74 -6.26 31.56
C VAL A 104 6.03 -5.76 30.30
N ILE A 105 5.03 -4.90 30.44
CA ILE A 105 4.30 -4.33 29.30
C ILE A 105 5.20 -3.45 28.45
N VAL A 106 5.99 -2.57 29.10
CA VAL A 106 6.95 -1.70 28.40
C VAL A 106 7.97 -2.53 27.62
N LEU A 107 8.52 -3.57 28.26
CA LEU A 107 9.49 -4.46 27.64
C LEU A 107 8.89 -5.23 26.46
N ASN A 108 7.68 -5.75 26.62
CA ASN A 108 6.95 -6.46 25.56
C ASN A 108 6.67 -5.54 24.36
N THR A 109 6.20 -4.32 24.60
CA THR A 109 5.97 -3.32 23.56
C THR A 109 7.27 -2.96 22.82
N LEU A 110 8.38 -2.78 23.57
CA LEU A 110 9.68 -2.48 23.00
C LEU A 110 10.20 -3.63 22.12
N ILE A 111 10.07 -4.87 22.59
CA ILE A 111 10.42 -6.07 21.83
C ILE A 111 9.59 -6.12 20.55
N GLY A 112 8.30 -5.89 20.60
CA GLY A 112 7.40 -5.86 19.43
C GLY A 112 7.87 -4.83 18.39
N ILE A 113 8.15 -3.59 18.81
CA ILE A 113 8.66 -2.54 17.94
C ILE A 113 9.99 -2.93 17.29
N ILE A 114 10.92 -3.49 18.06
CA ILE A 114 12.22 -3.92 17.54
C ILE A 114 12.06 -5.04 16.51
N GLN A 115 11.23 -6.05 16.80
CA GLN A 115 11.00 -7.17 15.90
C GLN A 115 10.35 -6.73 14.60
N GLU A 116 9.31 -5.90 14.66
CA GLU A 116 8.60 -5.41 13.47
C GLU A 116 9.48 -4.46 12.65
N THR A 117 10.27 -3.60 13.29
CA THR A 117 11.24 -2.73 12.59
C THR A 117 12.34 -3.53 11.90
N ARG A 118 12.83 -4.62 12.51
CA ARG A 118 13.81 -5.52 11.86
C ARG A 118 13.17 -6.26 10.68
N ALA A 119 11.95 -6.77 10.85
CA ALA A 119 11.22 -7.44 9.77
C ALA A 119 10.99 -6.48 8.58
N LYS A 120 10.57 -5.25 8.85
CA LYS A 120 10.45 -4.19 7.85
C LYS A 120 11.76 -3.99 7.09
N LYS A 121 12.89 -3.80 7.80
CA LYS A 121 14.19 -3.57 7.15
C LYS A 121 14.59 -4.71 6.22
N VAL A 122 14.28 -5.95 6.59
CA VAL A 122 14.54 -7.13 5.72
C VAL A 122 13.65 -7.07 4.48
N LEU A 123 12.35 -6.78 4.63
CA LEU A 123 11.43 -6.63 3.51
C LEU A 123 11.83 -5.48 2.58
N ASP A 124 12.17 -4.33 3.11
CA ASP A 124 12.61 -3.17 2.33
C ASP A 124 13.88 -3.51 1.51
N ASN A 125 14.85 -4.21 2.11
CA ASN A 125 16.05 -4.66 1.39
C ASN A 125 15.72 -5.66 0.27
N LEU A 126 14.80 -6.60 0.49
CA LEU A 126 14.38 -7.56 -0.53
C LEU A 126 13.63 -6.87 -1.67
N THR A 127 12.81 -5.88 -1.35
CA THR A 127 12.09 -5.08 -2.35
C THR A 127 13.06 -4.27 -3.20
N MET A 128 14.09 -3.65 -2.61
CA MET A 128 15.12 -2.92 -3.35
C MET A 128 15.93 -3.82 -4.30
N LEU A 129 16.25 -5.06 -3.88
CA LEU A 129 16.97 -6.02 -4.73
C LEU A 129 16.16 -6.50 -5.92
N ASN A 130 14.83 -6.53 -5.78
CA ASN A 130 13.90 -6.96 -6.81
C ASN A 130 13.13 -5.79 -7.45
N ALA A 131 13.59 -4.55 -7.25
CA ALA A 131 12.94 -3.38 -7.84
C ALA A 131 12.89 -3.54 -9.36
N PRO A 132 11.72 -3.45 -10.00
CA PRO A 132 11.62 -3.60 -11.43
C PRO A 132 12.37 -2.47 -12.13
N HIS A 133 13.19 -2.83 -13.10
CA HIS A 133 13.91 -1.89 -13.95
C HIS A 133 13.26 -1.86 -15.31
N ALA A 134 13.29 -0.71 -15.94
CA ALA A 134 12.82 -0.53 -17.30
C ALA A 134 13.92 0.06 -18.18
N MET A 135 13.99 -0.39 -19.43
CA MET A 135 14.87 0.18 -20.45
C MET A 135 14.13 1.30 -21.16
N VAL A 136 14.58 2.53 -21.01
CA VAL A 136 13.95 3.72 -21.62
C VAL A 136 14.83 4.35 -22.67
N ILE A 137 14.19 5.07 -23.60
CA ILE A 137 14.86 5.93 -24.57
C ILE A 137 14.56 7.38 -24.18
N ARG A 138 15.60 8.13 -23.86
CA ARG A 138 15.54 9.56 -23.57
C ARG A 138 16.72 10.26 -24.28
N ASP A 139 16.48 11.39 -24.92
CA ASP A 139 17.48 12.12 -25.72
C ASP A 139 18.21 11.22 -26.74
N GLY A 140 17.52 10.26 -27.35
CA GLY A 140 18.08 9.29 -28.30
C GLY A 140 19.01 8.24 -27.67
N LYS A 141 19.11 8.17 -26.35
CA LYS A 141 19.96 7.22 -25.63
C LYS A 141 19.11 6.21 -24.87
N LYS A 142 19.53 4.94 -24.95
CA LYS A 142 18.94 3.86 -24.13
C LYS A 142 19.58 3.89 -22.76
N SER A 143 18.77 3.84 -21.70
CA SER A 143 19.23 3.77 -20.31
C SER A 143 18.30 2.89 -19.49
N GLN A 144 18.87 2.14 -18.57
CA GLN A 144 18.10 1.37 -17.60
C GLN A 144 17.85 2.24 -16.37
N ILE A 145 16.58 2.36 -15.98
CA ILE A 145 16.17 3.13 -14.80
C ILE A 145 15.20 2.30 -13.95
N ASN A 146 15.00 2.71 -12.69
CA ASN A 146 13.99 2.10 -11.85
C ASN A 146 12.59 2.40 -12.42
N ALA A 147 11.68 1.45 -12.34
CA ALA A 147 10.31 1.63 -12.82
C ALA A 147 9.58 2.80 -12.13
N GLU A 148 9.95 3.14 -10.90
CA GLU A 148 9.40 4.28 -10.16
C GLU A 148 9.81 5.65 -10.74
N ASP A 149 10.96 5.70 -11.44
CA ASP A 149 11.51 6.90 -12.08
C ASP A 149 10.96 7.17 -13.49
N LEU A 150 10.10 6.27 -13.97
CA LEU A 150 9.38 6.45 -15.23
C LEU A 150 8.40 7.61 -15.12
N VAL A 151 8.21 8.32 -16.21
CA VAL A 151 7.21 9.39 -16.33
C VAL A 151 6.24 9.10 -17.47
N VAL A 152 5.10 9.76 -17.45
CA VAL A 152 4.15 9.67 -18.56
C VAL A 152 4.83 10.08 -19.88
N ASP A 153 4.42 9.48 -21.00
CA ASP A 153 4.98 9.67 -22.34
C ASP A 153 6.43 9.18 -22.54
N ASP A 154 7.07 8.54 -21.54
CA ASP A 154 8.36 7.85 -21.76
C ASP A 154 8.24 6.75 -22.81
N ILE A 155 9.28 6.57 -23.61
CA ILE A 155 9.42 5.42 -24.52
C ILE A 155 10.17 4.32 -23.80
N VAL A 156 9.48 3.21 -23.54
CA VAL A 156 10.04 2.02 -22.88
C VAL A 156 10.23 0.93 -23.92
N ILE A 157 11.35 0.21 -23.82
CA ILE A 157 11.62 -1.00 -24.60
C ILE A 157 11.20 -2.18 -23.74
N PHE A 158 10.22 -2.93 -24.21
CA PHE A 158 9.81 -4.20 -23.59
C PHE A 158 10.33 -5.38 -24.40
N GLU A 159 10.92 -6.36 -23.71
CA GLU A 159 11.50 -7.58 -24.25
C GLU A 159 10.93 -8.79 -23.51
N ALA A 160 11.10 -9.98 -24.09
CA ALA A 160 10.70 -11.23 -23.47
C ALA A 160 11.22 -11.36 -22.02
N GLY A 161 10.35 -11.71 -21.08
CA GLY A 161 10.64 -11.78 -19.64
C GLY A 161 10.41 -10.47 -18.87
N ASN A 162 10.15 -9.35 -19.54
CA ASN A 162 9.83 -8.11 -18.86
C ASN A 162 8.36 -8.11 -18.36
N GLN A 163 8.15 -7.53 -17.20
CA GLN A 163 6.82 -7.15 -16.74
C GLN A 163 6.50 -5.72 -17.19
N VAL A 164 5.29 -5.50 -17.68
CA VAL A 164 4.79 -4.17 -18.02
C VAL A 164 4.56 -3.37 -16.74
N CYS A 165 5.38 -2.36 -16.51
CA CYS A 165 5.41 -1.59 -15.25
C CYS A 165 4.40 -0.44 -15.18
N ALA A 166 3.86 -0.01 -16.32
CA ALA A 166 2.85 1.04 -16.44
C ALA A 166 2.05 0.81 -17.71
N ASP A 167 0.84 1.36 -17.81
CA ASP A 167 0.03 1.20 -19.03
C ASP A 167 0.69 1.95 -20.20
N ALA A 168 0.80 1.29 -21.34
CA ALA A 168 1.52 1.80 -22.50
C ALA A 168 0.81 1.51 -23.82
N GLU A 169 1.11 2.31 -24.84
CA GLU A 169 0.70 2.09 -26.23
C GLU A 169 1.90 1.65 -27.07
N VAL A 170 1.80 0.55 -27.80
CA VAL A 170 2.87 0.07 -28.67
C VAL A 170 3.09 1.04 -29.84
N CYS A 171 4.29 1.60 -29.94
CA CYS A 171 4.68 2.52 -31.01
C CYS A 171 5.35 1.81 -32.18
N ALA A 172 6.16 0.76 -31.90
CA ALA A 172 6.86 -0.02 -32.89
C ALA A 172 7.17 -1.43 -32.36
N GLY A 173 7.25 -2.41 -33.25
CA GLY A 173 7.51 -3.81 -32.95
C GLY A 173 6.23 -4.62 -32.70
N GLU A 174 6.41 -5.86 -32.29
CA GLU A 174 5.34 -6.82 -31.98
C GLU A 174 5.77 -7.69 -30.81
N VAL A 175 4.86 -7.94 -29.88
CA VAL A 175 5.09 -8.77 -28.68
C VAL A 175 3.91 -9.69 -28.41
N GLN A 176 4.19 -10.86 -27.84
CA GLN A 176 3.18 -11.72 -27.22
C GLN A 176 3.16 -11.43 -25.72
N VAL A 177 1.97 -11.21 -25.21
CA VAL A 177 1.74 -10.77 -23.81
C VAL A 177 0.84 -11.76 -23.12
N ASN A 178 1.20 -12.12 -21.90
CA ASN A 178 0.35 -12.90 -21.01
C ASN A 178 -0.32 -11.94 -20.00
N GLU A 179 -1.63 -11.86 -20.07
CA GLU A 179 -2.47 -11.02 -19.20
C GLU A 179 -3.18 -11.82 -18.08
N SER A 180 -2.74 -13.05 -17.80
CA SER A 180 -3.40 -13.96 -16.85
C SER A 180 -3.53 -13.42 -15.43
N LEU A 181 -2.58 -12.62 -14.98
CA LEU A 181 -2.66 -11.95 -13.67
C LEU A 181 -3.78 -10.91 -13.58
N LEU A 182 -4.24 -10.41 -14.72
CA LEU A 182 -5.24 -9.35 -14.81
C LEU A 182 -6.63 -9.91 -15.11
N THR A 183 -6.69 -10.85 -16.06
CA THR A 183 -7.95 -11.40 -16.60
C THR A 183 -8.28 -12.78 -16.04
N GLY A 184 -7.29 -13.52 -15.51
CA GLY A 184 -7.41 -14.92 -15.15
C GLY A 184 -7.29 -15.89 -16.33
N GLU A 185 -7.18 -15.40 -17.56
CA GLU A 185 -7.04 -16.20 -18.78
C GLU A 185 -5.57 -16.35 -19.15
N SER A 186 -5.12 -17.57 -19.43
CA SER A 186 -3.72 -17.88 -19.69
C SER A 186 -3.30 -17.72 -21.15
N ASP A 187 -4.22 -17.29 -22.02
CA ASP A 187 -3.95 -17.18 -23.45
C ASP A 187 -2.97 -16.02 -23.74
N GLU A 188 -2.02 -16.30 -24.61
CA GLU A 188 -1.06 -15.28 -25.08
C GLU A 188 -1.70 -14.41 -26.15
N ILE A 189 -1.65 -13.10 -25.95
CA ILE A 189 -2.24 -12.12 -26.85
C ILE A 189 -1.13 -11.42 -27.62
N THR A 190 -1.21 -11.40 -28.95
CA THR A 190 -0.27 -10.63 -29.78
C THR A 190 -0.67 -9.16 -29.78
N LYS A 191 0.26 -8.30 -29.40
CA LYS A 191 0.10 -6.84 -29.43
C LYS A 191 1.01 -6.22 -30.48
N ARG A 192 0.44 -5.34 -31.28
CA ARG A 192 1.09 -4.64 -32.39
C ARG A 192 0.98 -3.13 -32.21
N LYS A 193 1.60 -2.40 -33.12
CA LYS A 193 1.54 -0.94 -33.13
C LYS A 193 0.10 -0.41 -33.01
N GLY A 194 -0.12 0.44 -32.00
CA GLY A 194 -1.42 1.02 -31.63
C GLY A 194 -2.18 0.24 -30.56
N ASP A 195 -1.74 -0.99 -30.22
CA ASP A 195 -2.37 -1.77 -29.18
C ASP A 195 -1.91 -1.32 -27.78
N GLN A 196 -2.78 -1.52 -26.80
CA GLN A 196 -2.52 -1.18 -25.40
C GLN A 196 -1.84 -2.35 -24.68
N LEU A 197 -0.79 -2.05 -23.92
CA LEU A 197 -0.17 -2.92 -22.93
C LEU A 197 -0.64 -2.50 -21.54
N MET A 198 -1.21 -3.43 -20.82
CA MET A 198 -1.69 -3.18 -19.45
C MET A 198 -0.60 -3.44 -18.43
N SER A 199 -0.45 -2.56 -17.46
CA SER A 199 0.48 -2.75 -16.33
C SER A 199 0.14 -4.04 -15.56
N GLY A 200 1.19 -4.79 -15.19
CA GLY A 200 1.05 -6.10 -14.53
C GLY A 200 1.09 -7.29 -15.46
N SER A 201 0.95 -7.12 -16.78
CA SER A 201 1.12 -8.20 -17.75
C SER A 201 2.60 -8.53 -17.99
N PHE A 202 2.88 -9.72 -18.56
CA PHE A 202 4.24 -10.17 -18.86
C PHE A 202 4.45 -10.32 -20.37
N ILE A 203 5.60 -9.87 -20.85
CA ILE A 203 6.02 -10.12 -22.23
C ILE A 203 6.58 -11.53 -22.31
N VAL A 204 5.94 -12.38 -23.10
CA VAL A 204 6.34 -13.78 -23.32
C VAL A 204 7.39 -13.90 -24.42
N SER A 205 7.16 -13.20 -25.52
CA SER A 205 8.07 -13.21 -26.68
C SER A 205 8.01 -11.89 -27.45
N GLY A 206 9.03 -11.66 -28.27
CA GLY A 206 9.15 -10.47 -29.10
C GLY A 206 9.79 -9.28 -28.39
N GLN A 207 9.79 -8.13 -29.06
CA GLN A 207 10.29 -6.86 -28.57
C GLN A 207 9.47 -5.72 -29.15
N CYS A 208 9.14 -4.74 -28.32
CA CYS A 208 8.47 -3.54 -28.78
C CYS A 208 8.99 -2.27 -28.10
N HIS A 209 8.77 -1.14 -28.76
CA HIS A 209 8.87 0.18 -28.15
C HIS A 209 7.46 0.66 -27.84
N ALA A 210 7.18 1.00 -26.61
CA ALA A 210 5.87 1.48 -26.20
C ALA A 210 5.99 2.80 -25.43
N ARG A 211 5.01 3.68 -25.66
CA ARG A 211 4.90 4.96 -24.96
C ARG A 211 4.00 4.78 -23.75
N LEU A 212 4.48 5.21 -22.59
CA LEU A 212 3.68 5.16 -21.37
C LEU A 212 2.50 6.13 -21.45
N ASP A 213 1.30 5.61 -21.23
CA ASP A 213 0.06 6.39 -21.25
C ASP A 213 -0.45 6.74 -19.84
N LYS A 214 -0.42 5.76 -18.92
CA LYS A 214 -0.83 5.94 -17.52
C LYS A 214 0.22 5.40 -16.58
N VAL A 215 0.59 6.19 -15.59
CA VAL A 215 1.65 5.87 -14.63
C VAL A 215 1.15 6.01 -13.18
N GLY A 216 1.79 5.34 -12.26
CA GLY A 216 1.50 5.41 -10.82
C GLY A 216 0.05 5.04 -10.51
N ALA A 217 -0.68 5.93 -9.85
CA ALA A 217 -2.06 5.70 -9.41
C ALA A 217 -3.06 5.43 -10.55
N ASP A 218 -2.78 5.93 -11.76
CA ASP A 218 -3.68 5.80 -12.90
C ASP A 218 -3.48 4.49 -13.66
N SER A 219 -2.38 3.76 -13.41
CA SER A 219 -2.11 2.48 -14.04
C SER A 219 -3.15 1.44 -13.67
N TYR A 220 -3.42 0.51 -14.59
CA TYR A 220 -4.44 -0.53 -14.41
C TYR A 220 -4.21 -1.36 -13.15
N ILE A 221 -2.98 -1.82 -12.91
CA ILE A 221 -2.64 -2.64 -11.74
C ILE A 221 -2.80 -1.86 -10.42
N SER A 222 -2.48 -0.56 -10.41
CA SER A 222 -2.67 0.29 -9.23
C SER A 222 -4.14 0.45 -8.89
N ARG A 223 -4.97 0.71 -9.89
CA ARG A 223 -6.42 0.82 -9.71
C ARG A 223 -7.03 -0.48 -9.21
N LEU A 224 -6.66 -1.62 -9.81
CA LEU A 224 -7.12 -2.93 -9.38
C LEU A 224 -6.73 -3.22 -7.92
N THR A 225 -5.50 -2.86 -7.52
CA THR A 225 -5.01 -3.02 -6.15
C THR A 225 -5.80 -2.17 -5.16
N LEU A 226 -6.12 -0.92 -5.52
CA LEU A 226 -6.92 -0.04 -4.69
C LEU A 226 -8.36 -0.54 -4.52
N GLU A 227 -8.98 -1.03 -5.59
CA GLU A 227 -10.31 -1.65 -5.56
C GLU A 227 -10.33 -2.90 -4.67
N ALA A 228 -9.32 -3.78 -4.80
CA ALA A 228 -9.20 -4.97 -3.98
C ALA A 228 -9.03 -4.62 -2.48
N LYS A 229 -8.24 -3.60 -2.15
CA LYS A 229 -8.10 -3.10 -0.76
C LYS A 229 -9.39 -2.50 -0.21
N ALA A 230 -10.13 -1.75 -1.01
CA ALA A 230 -11.42 -1.20 -0.62
C ALA A 230 -12.42 -2.31 -0.29
N MET A 231 -12.43 -3.41 -1.05
CA MET A 231 -13.26 -4.59 -0.79
C MET A 231 -12.80 -5.32 0.48
N GLN A 232 -11.50 -5.52 0.68
CA GLN A 232 -10.95 -6.22 1.84
C GLN A 232 -11.25 -5.50 3.16
N ASN A 233 -11.27 -4.17 3.16
CA ASN A 233 -11.66 -3.37 4.33
C ASN A 233 -13.14 -3.53 4.69
N THR A 234 -13.98 -3.96 3.76
CA THR A 234 -15.42 -4.16 3.98
C THR A 234 -15.73 -5.53 4.58
N GLU A 235 -14.93 -6.55 4.27
CA GLU A 235 -15.07 -7.91 4.79
C GLU A 235 -14.12 -8.20 5.95
N GLN A 236 -14.36 -7.60 7.12
CA GLN A 236 -13.84 -8.23 8.34
C GLN A 236 -14.51 -9.60 8.48
N SER A 237 -13.70 -10.66 8.41
CA SER A 237 -14.16 -12.04 8.56
C SER A 237 -15.19 -12.13 9.69
N GLU A 238 -16.34 -12.75 9.44
CA GLU A 238 -17.39 -12.96 10.46
C GLU A 238 -16.84 -13.65 11.72
N MET A 239 -15.78 -14.42 11.56
CA MET A 239 -15.05 -15.08 12.64
C MET A 239 -14.37 -14.03 13.56
N ILE A 240 -13.73 -13.01 13.03
CA ILE A 240 -13.11 -11.91 13.81
C ILE A 240 -14.19 -11.10 14.53
N ARG A 241 -15.34 -10.85 13.89
CA ARG A 241 -16.49 -10.19 14.53
C ARG A 241 -17.07 -11.03 15.68
N SER A 242 -17.10 -12.33 15.53
CA SER A 242 -17.61 -13.26 16.55
C SER A 242 -16.66 -13.36 17.73
N LEU A 243 -15.35 -13.42 17.48
CA LEU A 243 -14.31 -13.36 18.52
C LEU A 243 -14.33 -12.01 19.25
N ASP A 244 -14.44 -10.89 18.56
CA ASP A 244 -14.58 -9.56 19.14
C ASP A 244 -15.83 -9.45 20.06
N LYS A 245 -16.95 -10.06 19.65
CA LYS A 245 -18.16 -10.12 20.48
C LYS A 245 -17.92 -10.96 21.72
N LEU A 246 -17.29 -12.13 21.57
CA LEU A 246 -17.01 -13.03 22.70
C LEU A 246 -16.08 -12.37 23.72
N VAL A 247 -14.99 -11.75 23.26
CA VAL A 247 -14.06 -11.02 24.15
C VAL A 247 -14.75 -9.86 24.87
N LYS A 248 -15.65 -9.14 24.22
CA LYS A 248 -16.44 -8.08 24.86
C LYS A 248 -17.41 -8.63 25.89
N TRP A 249 -18.09 -9.73 25.58
CA TRP A 249 -19.00 -10.38 26.52
C TRP A 249 -18.27 -10.87 27.77
N VAL A 250 -17.12 -11.52 27.60
CA VAL A 250 -16.28 -11.98 28.73
C VAL A 250 -15.78 -10.78 29.53
N GLY A 251 -15.31 -9.71 28.88
CA GLY A 251 -14.88 -8.49 29.56
C GLY A 251 -15.97 -7.80 30.37
N VAL A 252 -17.21 -7.77 29.86
CA VAL A 252 -18.37 -7.23 30.59
C VAL A 252 -18.79 -8.15 31.77
N ALA A 253 -18.69 -9.48 31.59
CA ALA A 253 -19.07 -10.44 32.64
C ALA A 253 -18.07 -10.46 33.82
N ILE A 254 -16.80 -10.19 33.61
CA ILE A 254 -15.76 -10.13 34.65
C ILE A 254 -16.01 -8.99 35.64
N ILE A 255 -16.53 -7.84 35.18
CA ILE A 255 -16.77 -6.67 36.02
C ILE A 255 -17.76 -6.98 37.20
N PRO A 256 -18.99 -7.50 36.95
CA PRO A 256 -19.92 -7.81 38.05
C PRO A 256 -19.41 -8.93 38.94
N ILE A 257 -18.71 -9.94 38.39
CA ILE A 257 -18.12 -11.02 39.18
C ILE A 257 -17.06 -10.47 40.17
N GLY A 258 -16.23 -9.53 39.71
CA GLY A 258 -15.24 -8.85 40.54
C GLY A 258 -15.87 -8.04 41.66
N ILE A 259 -17.02 -7.37 41.40
CA ILE A 259 -17.75 -6.60 42.40
C ILE A 259 -18.36 -7.52 43.46
N ILE A 260 -19.03 -8.60 43.05
CA ILE A 260 -19.66 -9.56 44.00
C ILE A 260 -18.60 -10.20 44.91
N ARG A 261 -17.44 -10.58 44.33
CA ARG A 261 -16.35 -11.16 45.11
C ARG A 261 -15.67 -10.15 46.06
N SER A 262 -15.73 -8.86 45.73
CA SER A 262 -15.23 -7.79 46.60
C SER A 262 -16.13 -7.57 47.83
N GLU A 263 -17.44 -7.72 47.67
CA GLU A 263 -18.39 -7.62 48.80
C GLU A 263 -18.29 -8.83 49.76
N GLU A 264 -18.00 -10.02 49.22
CA GLU A 264 -17.87 -11.24 50.05
C GLU A 264 -16.62 -11.25 50.97
N ARG A 265 -15.66 -10.36 50.71
CA ARG A 265 -14.44 -10.17 51.52
C ARG A 265 -14.55 -9.05 52.59
N ARG A 266 -15.66 -8.37 52.70
CA ARG A 266 -15.96 -7.41 53.79
C ARG A 266 -16.83 -8.03 54.85
#